data_1bd2c8e9888a99ab345c4dfa8bda405a
#
_entry.id   1bd2c8e9888a99ab345c4dfa8bda405a
#
_cell.length_a   1.000
_cell.length_b   1.000
_cell.length_c   1.000
_cell.angle_alpha   90.00
_cell.angle_beta   90.00
_cell.angle_gamma   90.00
#
_symmetry.space_group_name_H-M   'P 1'
#
loop_
_entity.id
_entity.type
_entity.pdbx_description
1 polymer ?
#
loop_
_entity_poly.entity_id
_entity_poly.type
_entity_poly.pdbx_seq_one_letter_code
_entity_poly.pdbx_strand_id
1 'polypeptide(L)'
;MSSIIFKENGKTSYSGNESYKQIDSLLSNSSELKIISPYISLFYAKKLAGLAKSKKIWIITAKPNSDSDLAAFKYLTKLNNIMAFIKLFIYFAIIGAFAILFKFYTAALILVVVFLLIFAALRLKYGSITHSNIFLKTSKQFIHEKIYIGNNSAIIGSANLTYSGTHKNIEYIEVIREKEKIKSLEKHFDSLWSSL
;
A
#
# COMPACT_ATOMS: atom_id res chain seq x y z
N MET A 1 13.27 27.89 -5.18
CA MET A 1 12.26 28.05 -6.26
C MET A 1 10.91 28.26 -5.60
N SER A 2 10.23 29.38 -5.90
CA SER A 2 8.91 29.70 -5.34
C SER A 2 7.87 28.74 -5.93
N SER A 3 7.06 28.13 -5.07
CA SER A 3 5.88 27.36 -5.49
C SER A 3 4.87 28.32 -6.13
N ILE A 4 4.38 27.98 -7.31
CA ILE A 4 3.31 28.74 -7.96
C ILE A 4 1.99 28.15 -7.46
N ILE A 5 1.18 28.97 -6.83
CA ILE A 5 -0.14 28.61 -6.33
C ILE A 5 -1.19 29.30 -7.21
N PHE A 6 -2.04 28.50 -7.85
CA PHE A 6 -3.21 28.99 -8.59
C PHE A 6 -4.46 28.65 -7.79
N LYS A 7 -5.37 29.61 -7.62
CA LYS A 7 -6.69 29.41 -7.03
C LYS A 7 -7.76 29.80 -8.02
N GLU A 8 -8.57 28.85 -8.42
CA GLU A 8 -9.71 29.07 -9.30
C GLU A 8 -10.85 28.13 -8.94
N ASN A 9 -12.07 28.65 -8.83
CA ASN A 9 -13.32 27.87 -8.63
C ASN A 9 -13.23 26.82 -7.51
N GLY A 10 -12.67 27.18 -6.35
CA GLY A 10 -12.55 26.27 -5.19
C GLY A 10 -11.42 25.24 -5.29
N LYS A 11 -10.65 25.28 -6.36
CA LYS A 11 -9.48 24.43 -6.58
C LYS A 11 -8.21 25.18 -6.20
N THR A 12 -7.27 24.48 -5.59
CA THR A 12 -5.94 24.99 -5.31
C THR A 12 -4.92 24.11 -5.99
N SER A 13 -4.18 24.68 -6.92
CA SER A 13 -3.14 23.98 -7.67
C SER A 13 -1.77 24.42 -7.19
N TYR A 14 -0.87 23.49 -7.06
CA TYR A 14 0.50 23.69 -6.61
C TYR A 14 1.46 23.21 -7.67
N SER A 15 2.54 23.94 -7.89
CA SER A 15 3.63 23.55 -8.77
C SER A 15 4.96 23.73 -8.06
N GLY A 16 5.89 22.82 -8.25
CA GLY A 16 7.23 22.86 -7.66
C GLY A 16 7.34 22.03 -6.37
N ASN A 17 8.29 22.41 -5.51
CA ASN A 17 8.69 21.63 -4.32
C ASN A 17 7.64 21.58 -3.20
N GLU A 18 6.50 22.26 -3.33
CA GLU A 18 5.45 22.28 -2.31
C GLU A 18 4.45 21.13 -2.47
N SER A 19 4.48 20.41 -3.61
CA SER A 19 3.55 19.30 -3.87
C SER A 19 3.67 18.19 -2.81
N TYR A 20 4.87 17.91 -2.31
CA TYR A 20 5.05 16.90 -1.27
C TYR A 20 4.30 17.21 0.02
N LYS A 21 4.24 18.50 0.44
CA LYS A 21 3.55 18.91 1.67
C LYS A 21 2.06 18.60 1.61
N GLN A 22 1.45 18.80 0.43
CA GLN A 22 0.03 18.51 0.23
C GLN A 22 -0.24 16.99 0.24
N ILE A 23 0.59 16.23 -0.48
CA ILE A 23 0.49 14.76 -0.49
C ILE A 23 0.73 14.20 0.92
N ASP A 24 1.77 14.66 1.61
CA ASP A 24 2.11 14.20 2.96
C ASP A 24 1.02 14.57 3.98
N SER A 25 0.44 15.76 3.86
CA SER A 25 -0.70 16.18 4.69
C SER A 25 -1.91 15.27 4.46
N LEU A 26 -2.26 14.98 3.22
CA LEU A 26 -3.36 14.07 2.89
C LEU A 26 -3.10 12.67 3.45
N LEU A 27 -1.90 12.10 3.23
CA LEU A 27 -1.52 10.78 3.72
C LEU A 27 -1.59 10.69 5.25
N SER A 28 -1.15 11.74 5.94
CA SER A 28 -1.08 11.75 7.42
C SER A 28 -2.44 11.97 8.07
N ASN A 29 -3.28 12.85 7.52
CA ASN A 29 -4.53 13.29 8.16
C ASN A 29 -5.76 12.44 7.79
N SER A 30 -5.65 11.53 6.83
CA SER A 30 -6.76 10.65 6.46
C SER A 30 -6.75 9.37 7.29
N SER A 31 -7.92 8.86 7.67
CA SER A 31 -8.07 7.56 8.33
C SER A 31 -8.12 6.39 7.33
N GLU A 32 -8.47 6.69 6.10
CA GLU A 32 -8.52 5.76 4.98
C GLU A 32 -7.88 6.40 3.76
N LEU A 33 -7.18 5.61 2.95
CA LEU A 33 -6.46 6.09 1.78
C LEU A 33 -6.72 5.18 0.58
N LYS A 34 -7.03 5.79 -0.56
CA LYS A 34 -7.06 5.13 -1.87
C LYS A 34 -6.05 5.82 -2.78
N ILE A 35 -5.12 5.07 -3.33
CA ILE A 35 -3.96 5.59 -4.06
C ILE A 35 -3.87 4.92 -5.42
N ILE A 36 -3.81 5.71 -6.48
CA ILE A 36 -3.38 5.27 -7.80
C ILE A 36 -2.06 5.98 -8.11
N SER A 37 -1.00 5.22 -8.31
CA SER A 37 0.29 5.76 -8.74
C SER A 37 1.07 4.69 -9.48
N PRO A 38 1.50 4.94 -10.73
CA PRO A 38 2.25 3.96 -11.52
C PRO A 38 3.56 3.54 -10.84
N TYR A 39 4.18 4.46 -10.13
CA TYR A 39 5.46 4.24 -9.47
C TYR A 39 5.38 4.62 -7.99
N ILE A 40 5.93 3.77 -7.14
CA ILE A 40 6.03 3.99 -5.70
C ILE A 40 7.47 3.72 -5.29
N SER A 41 8.15 4.70 -4.69
CA SER A 41 9.50 4.48 -4.20
C SER A 41 9.52 3.76 -2.85
N LEU A 42 10.65 3.13 -2.51
CA LEU A 42 10.84 2.45 -1.23
C LEU A 42 10.64 3.41 -0.04
N PHE A 43 10.95 4.70 -0.21
CA PHE A 43 10.69 5.75 0.78
C PHE A 43 9.21 5.81 1.13
N TYR A 44 8.33 5.92 0.12
CA TYR A 44 6.89 5.95 0.34
C TYR A 44 6.32 4.59 0.73
N ALA A 45 6.85 3.50 0.24
CA ALA A 45 6.47 2.16 0.70
C ALA A 45 6.66 2.00 2.21
N LYS A 46 7.80 2.46 2.76
CA LYS A 46 8.07 2.47 4.20
C LYS A 46 7.12 3.41 4.96
N LYS A 47 6.85 4.60 4.40
CA LYS A 47 5.91 5.56 4.99
C LYS A 47 4.50 5.00 5.05
N LEU A 48 3.98 4.44 3.96
CA LEU A 48 2.66 3.81 3.91
C LEU A 48 2.56 2.63 4.89
N ALA A 49 3.60 1.82 5.00
CA ALA A 49 3.65 0.74 5.98
C ALA A 49 3.58 1.25 7.43
N GLY A 50 4.21 2.37 7.71
CA GLY A 50 4.08 3.06 9.02
C GLY A 50 2.66 3.51 9.29
N LEU A 51 2.02 4.15 8.31
CA LEU A 51 0.65 4.64 8.39
C LEU A 51 -0.40 3.51 8.49
N ALA A 52 -0.15 2.38 7.86
CA ALA A 52 -1.05 1.22 7.89
C ALA A 52 -1.23 0.57 9.28
N LYS A 53 -0.46 1.01 10.29
CA LYS A 53 -0.71 0.63 11.69
C LYS A 53 -2.06 1.10 12.21
N SER A 54 -2.54 2.24 11.72
CA SER A 54 -3.75 2.91 12.22
C SER A 54 -4.80 3.17 11.16
N LYS A 55 -4.52 2.91 9.86
CA LYS A 55 -5.44 3.21 8.76
C LYS A 55 -5.39 2.16 7.66
N LYS A 56 -6.49 2.04 6.91
CA LYS A 56 -6.57 1.18 5.73
C LYS A 56 -6.07 1.91 4.50
N ILE A 57 -5.28 1.23 3.67
CA ILE A 57 -4.65 1.81 2.49
C ILE A 57 -4.85 0.88 1.30
N TRP A 58 -5.56 1.34 0.29
CA TRP A 58 -5.72 0.66 -0.99
C TRP A 58 -4.81 1.29 -2.04
N ILE A 59 -4.08 0.48 -2.76
CA ILE A 59 -3.08 0.92 -3.73
C ILE A 59 -3.27 0.21 -5.06
N ILE A 60 -3.39 0.97 -6.12
CA ILE A 60 -3.28 0.49 -7.50
C ILE A 60 -1.98 1.04 -8.09
N THR A 61 -1.13 0.16 -8.59
CA THR A 61 0.16 0.53 -9.18
C THR A 61 0.43 -0.23 -10.48
N ALA A 62 1.36 0.24 -11.29
CA ALA A 62 1.84 -0.51 -12.44
C ALA A 62 2.67 -1.73 -12.00
N LYS A 63 2.86 -2.69 -12.89
CA LYS A 63 3.84 -3.75 -12.64
C LYS A 63 5.23 -3.13 -12.47
N PRO A 64 6.01 -3.57 -11.46
CA PRO A 64 7.38 -3.13 -11.32
C PRO A 64 8.19 -3.42 -12.58
N ASN A 65 8.88 -2.42 -13.10
CA ASN A 65 9.73 -2.52 -14.29
C ASN A 65 11.19 -2.12 -14.03
N SER A 66 11.52 -1.72 -12.80
CA SER A 66 12.86 -1.39 -12.35
C SER A 66 13.17 -2.04 -10.99
N ASP A 67 14.44 -2.15 -10.64
CA ASP A 67 14.86 -2.69 -9.33
C ASP A 67 14.33 -1.86 -8.17
N SER A 68 14.24 -0.54 -8.34
CA SER A 68 13.69 0.37 -7.33
C SER A 68 12.19 0.15 -7.10
N ASP A 69 11.41 -0.03 -8.17
CA ASP A 69 9.98 -0.32 -8.08
C ASP A 69 9.75 -1.70 -7.48
N LEU A 70 10.57 -2.68 -7.88
CA LEU A 70 10.52 -4.03 -7.34
C LEU A 70 10.83 -4.05 -5.84
N ALA A 71 11.77 -3.24 -5.36
CA ALA A 71 12.08 -3.12 -3.93
C ALA A 71 10.89 -2.56 -3.14
N ALA A 72 10.23 -1.51 -3.65
CA ALA A 72 9.04 -0.93 -3.04
C ALA A 72 7.87 -1.93 -3.04
N PHE A 73 7.63 -2.58 -4.18
CA PHE A 73 6.58 -3.60 -4.32
C PHE A 73 6.80 -4.78 -3.37
N LYS A 74 8.02 -5.34 -3.32
CA LYS A 74 8.38 -6.42 -2.38
C LYS A 74 8.18 -5.99 -0.93
N TYR A 75 8.49 -4.72 -0.61
CA TYR A 75 8.29 -4.20 0.74
C TYR A 75 6.81 -4.13 1.11
N LEU A 76 5.95 -3.63 0.22
CA LEU A 76 4.51 -3.53 0.44
C LEU A 76 3.82 -4.90 0.46
N THR A 77 4.22 -5.84 -0.42
CA THR A 77 3.63 -7.18 -0.50
C THR A 77 4.11 -8.12 0.61
N LYS A 78 5.26 -7.86 1.22
CA LYS A 78 5.69 -8.58 2.43
C LYS A 78 4.63 -8.52 3.54
N LEU A 79 3.90 -7.44 3.61
CA LEU A 79 2.87 -7.21 4.62
C LEU A 79 1.64 -8.10 4.41
N ASN A 80 1.32 -8.46 3.18
CA ASN A 80 0.18 -9.32 2.87
C ASN A 80 0.48 -10.83 3.08
N ASN A 81 1.75 -11.20 3.11
CA ASN A 81 2.13 -12.62 3.30
C ASN A 81 1.87 -13.12 4.73
N ILE A 82 1.60 -12.22 5.70
CA ILE A 82 1.29 -12.62 7.08
C ILE A 82 0.00 -13.40 7.18
N MET A 83 -1.02 -12.94 6.47
CA MET A 83 -2.31 -13.65 6.49
C MET A 83 -2.17 -15.08 5.91
N ALA A 84 -1.26 -15.27 4.95
CA ALA A 84 -0.93 -16.59 4.45
C ALA A 84 -0.24 -17.44 5.54
N PHE A 85 0.64 -16.84 6.35
CA PHE A 85 1.27 -17.55 7.47
C PHE A 85 0.31 -17.90 8.59
N ILE A 86 -0.59 -17.01 8.95
CA ILE A 86 -1.62 -17.29 9.96
C ILE A 86 -2.52 -18.44 9.49
N LYS A 87 -2.94 -18.44 8.23
CA LYS A 87 -3.71 -19.54 7.66
C LYS A 87 -2.93 -20.86 7.70
N LEU A 88 -1.67 -20.84 7.28
CA LEU A 88 -0.80 -22.01 7.34
C LEU A 88 -0.65 -22.55 8.78
N PHE A 89 -0.45 -21.65 9.75
CA PHE A 89 -0.40 -22.01 11.18
C PHE A 89 -1.68 -22.71 11.65
N ILE A 90 -2.85 -22.15 11.29
CA ILE A 90 -4.14 -22.75 11.66
C ILE A 90 -4.27 -24.15 11.06
N TYR A 91 -3.89 -24.37 9.80
CA TYR A 91 -3.92 -25.70 9.19
C TYR A 91 -3.01 -26.69 9.91
N PHE A 92 -1.78 -26.31 10.25
CA PHE A 92 -0.85 -27.17 10.99
C PHE A 92 -1.36 -27.48 12.40
N ALA A 93 -1.98 -26.52 13.07
CA ALA A 93 -2.57 -26.70 14.40
C ALA A 93 -3.75 -27.70 14.36
N ILE A 94 -4.62 -27.61 13.34
CA ILE A 94 -5.73 -28.54 13.16
C ILE A 94 -5.23 -29.96 12.88
N ILE A 95 -4.26 -30.13 11.96
CA ILE A 95 -3.69 -31.44 11.64
C ILE A 95 -2.99 -32.03 12.87
N GLY A 96 -2.25 -31.20 13.62
CA GLY A 96 -1.59 -31.64 14.85
C GLY A 96 -2.58 -32.11 15.93
N ALA A 97 -3.67 -31.35 16.13
CA ALA A 97 -4.74 -31.73 17.06
C ALA A 97 -5.40 -33.07 16.64
N PHE A 98 -5.64 -33.26 15.34
CA PHE A 98 -6.19 -34.50 14.81
C PHE A 98 -5.24 -35.70 15.04
N ALA A 99 -3.93 -35.50 14.79
CA ALA A 99 -2.93 -36.54 15.06
C ALA A 99 -2.86 -36.94 16.53
N ILE A 100 -3.02 -36.01 17.45
CA ILE A 100 -3.08 -36.28 18.91
C ILE A 100 -4.34 -37.07 19.26
N LEU A 101 -5.50 -36.70 18.74
CA LEU A 101 -6.77 -37.40 18.99
C LEU A 101 -6.71 -38.85 18.56
N PHE A 102 -6.01 -39.15 17.47
CA PHE A 102 -5.84 -40.54 16.98
C PHE A 102 -4.58 -41.23 17.52
N LYS A 103 -3.96 -40.71 18.58
CA LYS A 103 -2.77 -41.28 19.26
C LYS A 103 -1.51 -41.39 18.38
N PHE A 104 -1.41 -40.59 17.31
CA PHE A 104 -0.20 -40.48 16.49
C PHE A 104 0.76 -39.45 17.07
N TYR A 105 1.15 -39.56 18.32
CA TYR A 105 1.94 -38.56 19.04
C TYR A 105 3.28 -38.24 18.37
N THR A 106 3.96 -39.23 17.82
CA THR A 106 5.23 -39.04 17.12
C THR A 106 5.06 -38.22 15.87
N ALA A 107 4.00 -38.46 15.09
CA ALA A 107 3.67 -37.66 13.91
C ALA A 107 3.31 -36.20 14.28
N ALA A 108 2.57 -35.99 15.37
CA ALA A 108 2.24 -34.67 15.87
C ALA A 108 3.50 -33.89 16.28
N LEU A 109 4.45 -34.53 16.95
CA LEU A 109 5.72 -33.92 17.35
C LEU A 109 6.56 -33.52 16.12
N ILE A 110 6.67 -34.37 15.12
CA ILE A 110 7.38 -34.07 13.87
C ILE A 110 6.75 -32.87 13.16
N LEU A 111 5.42 -32.82 13.08
CA LEU A 111 4.69 -31.68 12.48
C LEU A 111 4.99 -30.35 13.19
N VAL A 112 5.04 -30.36 14.53
CA VAL A 112 5.39 -29.16 15.32
C VAL A 112 6.82 -28.71 15.02
N VAL A 113 7.78 -29.63 14.99
CA VAL A 113 9.18 -29.29 14.69
C VAL A 113 9.31 -28.74 13.27
N VAL A 114 8.71 -29.37 12.27
CA VAL A 114 8.72 -28.90 10.88
C VAL A 114 8.09 -27.51 10.77
N PHE A 115 6.96 -27.29 11.45
CA PHE A 115 6.31 -25.97 11.48
C PHE A 115 7.23 -24.91 12.08
N LEU A 116 7.88 -25.19 13.23
CA LEU A 116 8.79 -24.25 13.87
C LEU A 116 10.00 -23.90 12.99
N LEU A 117 10.55 -24.88 12.27
CA LEU A 117 11.65 -24.67 11.34
C LEU A 117 11.22 -23.80 10.14
N ILE A 118 10.07 -24.10 9.55
CA ILE A 118 9.50 -23.28 8.47
C ILE A 118 9.23 -21.86 8.98
N PHE A 119 8.60 -21.70 10.15
CA PHE A 119 8.29 -20.42 10.74
C PHE A 119 9.56 -19.60 11.02
N ALA A 120 10.61 -20.21 11.59
CA ALA A 120 11.89 -19.57 11.83
C ALA A 120 12.56 -19.13 10.52
N ALA A 121 12.62 -20.00 9.52
CA ALA A 121 13.18 -19.69 8.21
C ALA A 121 12.44 -18.52 7.52
N LEU A 122 11.12 -18.52 7.62
CA LEU A 122 10.30 -17.47 7.05
C LEU A 122 10.43 -16.16 7.82
N ARG A 123 10.56 -16.20 9.15
CA ARG A 123 10.82 -15.01 9.97
C ARG A 123 12.18 -14.39 9.67
N LEU A 124 13.22 -15.19 9.50
CA LEU A 124 14.56 -14.74 9.09
C LEU A 124 14.51 -14.10 7.69
N LYS A 125 13.77 -14.71 6.75
CA LYS A 125 13.69 -14.23 5.37
C LYS A 125 12.84 -12.96 5.23
N TYR A 126 11.75 -12.82 6.02
CA TYR A 126 10.75 -11.77 5.83
C TYR A 126 10.72 -10.71 6.95
N GLY A 127 11.43 -10.91 8.04
CA GLY A 127 11.54 -9.95 9.15
C GLY A 127 10.25 -9.76 9.95
N SER A 128 10.27 -8.83 10.89
CA SER A 128 9.13 -8.52 11.76
C SER A 128 7.97 -7.94 10.97
N ILE A 129 6.83 -8.58 11.10
CA ILE A 129 5.63 -8.37 10.31
C ILE A 129 4.68 -7.43 11.05
N THR A 130 4.28 -6.33 10.46
CA THR A 130 3.49 -5.37 11.22
C THR A 130 2.23 -4.78 10.56
N HIS A 131 1.82 -5.05 9.33
CA HIS A 131 0.64 -4.30 8.82
C HIS A 131 -0.27 -5.10 7.89
N SER A 132 -1.48 -5.43 8.40
CA SER A 132 -2.56 -6.11 7.68
C SER A 132 -3.44 -5.18 6.83
N ASN A 133 -3.21 -3.86 6.88
CA ASN A 133 -4.14 -2.86 6.35
C ASN A 133 -3.71 -2.25 5.01
N ILE A 134 -2.73 -2.85 4.32
CA ILE A 134 -2.37 -2.46 2.94
C ILE A 134 -2.95 -3.48 1.98
N PHE A 135 -3.79 -2.99 1.07
CA PHE A 135 -4.33 -3.75 -0.04
C PHE A 135 -3.70 -3.24 -1.32
N LEU A 136 -3.02 -4.10 -2.09
CA LEU A 136 -2.30 -3.71 -3.29
C LEU A 136 -2.71 -4.57 -4.46
N LYS A 137 -3.06 -3.91 -5.55
CA LYS A 137 -3.28 -4.51 -6.87
C LYS A 137 -2.36 -3.90 -7.91
N THR A 138 -1.95 -4.71 -8.87
CA THR A 138 -1.19 -4.25 -10.04
C THR A 138 -2.03 -4.35 -11.29
N SER A 139 -2.00 -3.31 -12.10
CA SER A 139 -2.65 -3.35 -13.41
C SER A 139 -1.82 -4.12 -14.44
N LYS A 140 -2.51 -4.86 -15.30
CA LYS A 140 -1.90 -5.47 -16.49
C LYS A 140 -1.60 -4.44 -17.57
N GLN A 141 -2.48 -3.44 -17.71
CA GLN A 141 -2.26 -2.29 -18.60
C GLN A 141 -1.51 -1.21 -17.84
N PHE A 142 -0.68 -0.44 -18.54
CA PHE A 142 0.04 0.66 -17.93
C PHE A 142 -0.94 1.76 -17.47
N ILE A 143 -0.94 2.03 -16.17
CA ILE A 143 -1.71 3.13 -15.57
C ILE A 143 -0.78 4.34 -15.48
N HIS A 144 -1.24 5.50 -15.96
CA HIS A 144 -0.49 6.75 -15.85
C HIS A 144 -1.14 7.76 -14.90
N GLU A 145 -2.22 7.40 -14.24
CA GLU A 145 -2.93 8.25 -13.29
C GLU A 145 -2.16 8.39 -11.97
N LYS A 146 -2.24 9.57 -11.37
CA LYS A 146 -1.75 9.86 -10.03
C LYS A 146 -2.90 10.51 -9.26
N ILE A 147 -3.55 9.69 -8.44
CA ILE A 147 -4.73 10.05 -7.66
C ILE A 147 -4.51 9.59 -6.23
N TYR A 148 -4.69 10.50 -5.31
CA TYR A 148 -4.59 10.27 -3.88
C TYR A 148 -5.89 10.70 -3.25
N ILE A 149 -6.64 9.81 -2.61
CA ILE A 149 -7.95 10.07 -2.03
C ILE A 149 -7.88 9.80 -0.53
N GLY A 150 -8.26 10.80 0.25
CA GLY A 150 -8.47 10.71 1.68
C GLY A 150 -9.90 11.06 2.05
N ASN A 151 -10.22 11.11 3.35
CA ASN A 151 -11.58 11.31 3.84
C ASN A 151 -12.23 12.64 3.38
N ASN A 152 -11.45 13.72 3.38
CA ASN A 152 -11.98 15.09 3.18
C ASN A 152 -11.32 15.84 2.02
N SER A 153 -10.39 15.20 1.32
CA SER A 153 -9.72 15.77 0.16
C SER A 153 -9.18 14.71 -0.74
N ALA A 154 -9.00 15.06 -2.01
CA ALA A 154 -8.26 14.27 -2.97
C ALA A 154 -7.20 15.12 -3.65
N ILE A 155 -6.16 14.47 -4.17
CA ILE A 155 -5.12 15.10 -4.97
C ILE A 155 -5.02 14.36 -6.29
N ILE A 156 -5.01 15.10 -7.39
CA ILE A 156 -4.73 14.62 -8.73
C ILE A 156 -3.57 15.42 -9.33
N GLY A 157 -2.84 14.84 -10.26
CA GLY A 157 -1.77 15.60 -10.94
C GLY A 157 -0.74 14.73 -11.62
N SER A 158 0.48 15.26 -11.76
CA SER A 158 1.59 14.59 -12.42
C SER A 158 2.55 13.88 -11.45
N ALA A 159 2.53 14.24 -10.16
CA ALA A 159 3.46 13.71 -9.16
C ALA A 159 3.22 12.23 -8.86
N ASN A 160 4.19 11.38 -9.18
CA ASN A 160 4.21 9.99 -8.74
C ASN A 160 4.49 9.89 -7.21
N LEU A 161 4.09 8.81 -6.58
CA LEU A 161 4.39 8.54 -5.17
C LEU A 161 5.84 8.06 -4.99
N THR A 162 6.76 8.85 -5.53
CA THR A 162 8.20 8.62 -5.44
C THR A 162 8.88 9.81 -4.79
N TYR A 163 10.06 9.58 -4.20
CA TYR A 163 10.83 10.67 -3.61
C TYR A 163 11.16 11.76 -4.64
N SER A 164 11.56 11.39 -5.85
CA SER A 164 11.84 12.35 -6.93
C SER A 164 10.56 13.06 -7.39
N GLY A 165 9.46 12.33 -7.62
CA GLY A 165 8.20 12.91 -8.06
C GLY A 165 7.59 13.90 -7.06
N THR A 166 7.87 13.76 -5.78
CA THR A 166 7.28 14.64 -4.76
C THR A 166 8.24 15.72 -4.24
N HIS A 167 9.57 15.46 -4.23
CA HIS A 167 10.55 16.37 -3.60
C HIS A 167 11.52 17.03 -4.59
N LYS A 168 11.75 16.43 -5.77
CA LYS A 168 12.79 16.90 -6.69
C LYS A 168 12.24 17.49 -7.99
N ASN A 169 11.24 16.84 -8.55
CA ASN A 169 10.67 17.26 -9.82
C ASN A 169 9.78 18.50 -9.64
N ILE A 170 9.63 19.24 -10.72
CA ILE A 170 8.59 20.27 -10.83
C ILE A 170 7.33 19.55 -11.30
N GLU A 171 6.40 19.33 -10.37
CA GLU A 171 5.16 18.60 -10.63
C GLU A 171 3.96 19.54 -10.40
N TYR A 172 2.90 19.28 -11.14
CA TYR A 172 1.62 19.94 -10.95
C TYR A 172 0.69 19.03 -10.16
N ILE A 173 0.06 19.57 -9.12
CA ILE A 173 -1.00 18.87 -8.39
C ILE A 173 -2.18 19.81 -8.14
N GLU A 174 -3.37 19.25 -8.15
CA GLU A 174 -4.62 19.90 -7.78
C GLU A 174 -5.17 19.27 -6.51
N VAL A 175 -5.44 20.08 -5.49
CA VAL A 175 -6.09 19.64 -4.25
C VAL A 175 -7.59 19.91 -4.36
N ILE A 176 -8.37 18.84 -4.28
CA ILE A 176 -9.83 18.83 -4.42
C ILE A 176 -10.44 18.66 -3.02
N ARG A 177 -11.36 19.56 -2.64
CA ARG A 177 -12.12 19.51 -1.39
C ARG A 177 -13.63 19.43 -1.62
N GLU A 178 -14.05 19.50 -2.87
CA GLU A 178 -15.45 19.38 -3.27
C GLU A 178 -15.93 17.94 -3.13
N LYS A 179 -16.93 17.72 -2.27
CA LYS A 179 -17.41 16.36 -1.91
C LYS A 179 -17.84 15.53 -3.12
N GLU A 180 -18.54 16.15 -4.06
CA GLU A 180 -19.04 15.43 -5.26
C GLU A 180 -17.88 14.96 -6.16
N LYS A 181 -16.82 15.76 -6.28
CA LYS A 181 -15.62 15.37 -7.02
C LYS A 181 -14.85 14.24 -6.32
N ILE A 182 -14.69 14.35 -4.99
CA ILE A 182 -14.06 13.28 -4.20
C ILE A 182 -14.83 11.97 -4.42
N LYS A 183 -16.16 12.00 -4.30
CA LYS A 183 -17.02 10.83 -4.52
C LYS A 183 -16.92 10.27 -5.95
N SER A 184 -16.75 11.13 -6.94
CA SER A 184 -16.51 10.71 -8.33
C SER A 184 -15.18 9.98 -8.47
N LEU A 185 -14.11 10.51 -7.85
CA LEU A 185 -12.79 9.87 -7.84
C LEU A 185 -12.79 8.54 -7.07
N GLU A 186 -13.55 8.45 -5.98
CA GLU A 186 -13.75 7.18 -5.25
C GLU A 186 -14.42 6.14 -6.13
N LYS A 187 -15.50 6.51 -6.83
CA LYS A 187 -16.17 5.59 -7.77
C LYS A 187 -15.25 5.14 -8.88
N HIS A 188 -14.43 6.05 -9.43
CA HIS A 188 -13.43 5.71 -10.44
C HIS A 188 -12.41 4.70 -9.88
N PHE A 189 -11.86 4.96 -8.68
CA PHE A 189 -10.96 4.05 -8.00
C PHE A 189 -11.59 2.66 -7.81
N ASP A 190 -12.82 2.62 -7.27
CA ASP A 190 -13.51 1.36 -6.95
C ASP A 190 -13.86 0.56 -8.23
N SER A 191 -14.23 1.25 -9.31
CA SER A 191 -14.42 0.62 -10.62
C SER A 191 -13.12 -0.01 -11.14
N LEU A 192 -12.02 0.74 -11.10
CA LEU A 192 -10.71 0.25 -11.51
C LEU A 192 -10.24 -0.89 -10.60
N TRP A 193 -10.43 -0.75 -9.28
CA TRP A 193 -10.11 -1.80 -8.32
C TRP A 193 -10.83 -3.11 -8.58
N SER A 194 -12.11 -3.03 -8.95
CA SER A 194 -12.94 -4.20 -9.23
C SER A 194 -12.59 -4.88 -10.54
N SER A 195 -12.01 -4.15 -11.50
CA SER A 195 -11.60 -4.68 -12.81
C SER A 195 -10.24 -5.38 -12.80
N LEU A 196 -9.45 -5.21 -11.75
CA LEU A 196 -8.12 -5.80 -11.55
C LEU A 196 -8.20 -7.06 -10.66
#